data_3bf1cf19c21a01679617c2bd16323814
#
_entry.id   3bf1cf19c21a01679617c2bd16323814
#
_cell.length_a   1.000
_cell.length_b   1.000
_cell.length_c   1.000
_cell.angle_alpha   90.00
_cell.angle_beta   90.00
_cell.angle_gamma   90.00
#
_symmetry.space_group_name_H-M   'P 1'
#
loop_
_entity.id
_entity.type
_entity.pdbx_description
1 polymer ?
#
loop_
_entity_poly.entity_id
_entity_poly.type
_entity_poly.pdbx_seq_one_letter_code
_entity_poly.pdbx_strand_id
1 'polypeptide(L)'
;MKSTVENLNPTKVKITVEVPYEEFKPEMDKVFKEYSKQMNIPGFRRGRAPARVVESYVGRGAVIEDAVNHAMPEYYGQVVEENKLAPLGKPAIEVSDTPNIEGNAGGDLKFSVEVEIRPEVKLPEFSGIELEVEPVEVKAEDVEEELTALRRRFASLKSVERAVKDEDFVTIDVVTKQGDEEIDNMTQVSYRVGSGGILDGLDDALKGLKAGEVKEFKTQLKSGPHGGEEALANVVLGSVKEQILPELDDEFAMMVSDHDTIDDFRKEMEETVTKQKRAEQALDARDKLVQKLVGDLEFPLPEGVVEDTLATQVREEDSDEEKQRVRELVEKDLKTQIILDTLAEKRQMNVTQEELLQFILQTAQTYGMDPSALLSSAEQNNRIPAFIQEIARNKAIAAALSEVSVKDTKGQELDLSEFIGLDEDDDADAADESGAESAETEA
;
A
#
# COMPACT_ATOMS: atom_id res chain seq x y z
N MET A 1 32.54 9.22 -17.40
CA MET A 1 32.09 9.79 -16.11
C MET A 1 33.00 9.34 -14.98
N LYS A 2 33.26 10.17 -13.97
CA LYS A 2 33.97 9.78 -12.75
C LYS A 2 33.05 10.05 -11.58
N SER A 3 32.92 9.08 -10.67
CA SER A 3 32.11 9.22 -9.46
C SER A 3 32.95 8.93 -8.20
N THR A 4 32.63 9.60 -7.12
CA THR A 4 33.22 9.37 -5.81
C THR A 4 32.09 9.36 -4.79
N VAL A 5 32.04 8.32 -3.98
CA VAL A 5 31.02 8.16 -2.91
C VAL A 5 31.72 8.33 -1.57
N GLU A 6 31.20 9.26 -0.78
CA GLU A 6 31.66 9.53 0.59
C GLU A 6 30.53 9.25 1.57
N ASN A 7 30.76 8.39 2.54
CA ASN A 7 29.81 8.12 3.62
C ASN A 7 29.85 9.27 4.64
N LEU A 8 28.76 10.05 4.71
CA LEU A 8 28.61 11.11 5.70
C LEU A 8 28.26 10.54 7.06
N ASN A 9 27.36 9.54 7.05
CA ASN A 9 26.97 8.77 8.23
C ASN A 9 26.47 7.38 7.76
N PRO A 10 26.07 6.46 8.67
CA PRO A 10 25.62 5.12 8.26
C PRO A 10 24.39 5.07 7.36
N THR A 11 23.63 6.15 7.30
CA THR A 11 22.37 6.25 6.52
C THR A 11 22.40 7.33 5.46
N LYS A 12 23.55 8.05 5.26
CA LYS A 12 23.63 9.15 4.32
C LYS A 12 24.96 9.16 3.58
N VAL A 13 24.90 9.29 2.27
CA VAL A 13 26.09 9.38 1.40
C VAL A 13 26.06 10.67 0.60
N LYS A 14 27.26 11.16 0.30
CA LYS A 14 27.49 12.22 -0.67
C LYS A 14 28.19 11.63 -1.89
N ILE A 15 27.54 11.74 -3.02
CA ILE A 15 28.03 11.30 -4.31
C ILE A 15 28.52 12.53 -5.06
N THR A 16 29.78 12.57 -5.45
CA THR A 16 30.32 13.63 -6.31
C THR A 16 30.58 13.05 -7.69
N VAL A 17 30.02 13.67 -8.71
CA VAL A 17 30.10 13.22 -10.10
C VAL A 17 30.75 14.27 -10.96
N GLU A 18 31.72 13.83 -11.76
CA GLU A 18 32.36 14.65 -12.79
C GLU A 18 32.11 14.00 -14.15
N VAL A 19 31.42 14.73 -15.04
CA VAL A 19 31.11 14.31 -16.41
C VAL A 19 31.90 15.15 -17.38
N PRO A 20 32.87 14.57 -18.14
CA PRO A 20 33.62 15.29 -19.17
C PRO A 20 32.67 15.85 -20.22
N TYR A 21 33.04 17.03 -20.78
CA TYR A 21 32.22 17.68 -21.81
C TYR A 21 31.85 16.77 -22.98
N GLU A 22 32.78 15.91 -23.42
CA GLU A 22 32.56 14.99 -24.56
C GLU A 22 31.43 13.96 -24.26
N GLU A 23 31.30 13.52 -23.00
CA GLU A 23 30.24 12.63 -22.57
C GLU A 23 28.90 13.35 -22.32
N PHE A 24 28.94 14.63 -21.92
CA PHE A 24 27.75 15.46 -21.71
C PHE A 24 27.18 16.04 -23.03
N LYS A 25 28.02 16.25 -24.04
CA LYS A 25 27.63 16.84 -25.33
C LYS A 25 26.44 16.14 -26.03
N PRO A 26 26.33 14.81 -26.06
CA PRO A 26 25.17 14.14 -26.63
C PRO A 26 23.83 14.57 -26.00
N GLU A 27 23.80 14.86 -24.70
CA GLU A 27 22.61 15.34 -24.00
C GLU A 27 22.22 16.75 -24.44
N MET A 28 23.19 17.64 -24.59
CA MET A 28 22.97 18.94 -25.20
C MET A 28 22.41 18.81 -26.62
N ASP A 29 22.95 17.87 -27.42
CA ASP A 29 22.48 17.61 -28.78
C ASP A 29 21.03 17.10 -28.83
N LYS A 30 20.59 16.33 -27.82
CA LYS A 30 19.19 15.92 -27.66
C LYS A 30 18.29 17.14 -27.40
N VAL A 31 18.66 18.00 -26.46
CA VAL A 31 17.92 19.22 -26.11
C VAL A 31 17.84 20.19 -27.30
N PHE A 32 18.95 20.40 -28.05
CA PHE A 32 18.90 21.19 -29.29
C PHE A 32 17.89 20.65 -30.30
N LYS A 33 17.79 19.32 -30.45
CA LYS A 33 16.79 18.70 -31.34
C LYS A 33 15.38 18.92 -30.88
N GLU A 34 15.14 18.88 -29.58
CA GLU A 34 13.83 19.12 -28.98
C GLU A 34 13.39 20.57 -29.19
N TYR A 35 14.22 21.53 -28.85
CA TYR A 35 13.94 22.95 -29.14
C TYR A 35 13.71 23.21 -30.64
N SER A 36 14.50 22.57 -31.50
CA SER A 36 14.29 22.67 -32.97
C SER A 36 12.94 22.16 -33.42
N LYS A 37 12.36 21.16 -32.73
CA LYS A 37 11.02 20.63 -33.00
C LYS A 37 9.91 21.50 -32.44
N GLN A 38 10.13 22.09 -31.26
CA GLN A 38 9.13 22.88 -30.56
C GLN A 38 9.02 24.31 -31.10
N MET A 39 10.15 24.93 -31.43
CA MET A 39 10.19 26.31 -31.87
C MET A 39 9.97 26.46 -33.37
N ASN A 40 9.36 27.60 -33.78
CA ASN A 40 9.25 28.01 -35.15
C ASN A 40 10.39 29.02 -35.48
N ILE A 41 11.48 28.53 -36.02
CA ILE A 41 12.67 29.34 -36.35
C ILE A 41 12.55 29.81 -37.79
N PRO A 42 12.51 31.12 -38.04
CA PRO A 42 12.42 31.67 -39.42
C PRO A 42 13.52 31.16 -40.34
N GLY A 43 13.15 30.69 -41.52
CA GLY A 43 14.11 30.15 -42.51
C GLY A 43 14.40 28.65 -42.39
N PHE A 44 13.87 27.97 -41.36
CA PHE A 44 14.06 26.53 -41.18
C PHE A 44 12.75 25.79 -40.97
N ARG A 45 12.66 24.58 -41.53
CA ARG A 45 11.54 23.68 -41.25
C ARG A 45 11.72 23.17 -39.82
N ARG A 46 10.59 23.03 -39.05
CA ARG A 46 10.57 22.49 -37.68
C ARG A 46 11.39 21.20 -37.59
N GLY A 47 12.28 21.13 -36.60
CA GLY A 47 13.18 20.01 -36.35
C GLY A 47 14.42 19.95 -37.28
N ARG A 48 14.68 20.98 -38.13
CA ARG A 48 15.81 21.02 -39.07
C ARG A 48 16.75 22.20 -38.85
N ALA A 49 16.53 23.02 -37.86
CA ALA A 49 17.44 24.12 -37.53
C ALA A 49 18.74 23.56 -36.94
N PRO A 50 19.94 24.02 -37.41
CA PRO A 50 21.21 23.66 -36.81
C PRO A 50 21.34 24.12 -35.37
N ALA A 51 22.06 23.38 -34.51
CA ALA A 51 22.24 23.68 -33.08
C ALA A 51 22.67 25.13 -32.82
N ARG A 52 23.62 25.69 -33.63
CA ARG A 52 24.05 27.09 -33.49
C ARG A 52 22.94 28.11 -33.70
N VAL A 53 21.98 27.80 -34.56
CA VAL A 53 20.82 28.67 -34.78
C VAL A 53 19.86 28.58 -33.61
N VAL A 54 19.58 27.38 -33.13
CA VAL A 54 18.76 27.18 -31.92
C VAL A 54 19.39 27.88 -30.71
N GLU A 55 20.71 27.73 -30.52
CA GLU A 55 21.49 28.36 -29.47
C GLU A 55 21.38 29.91 -29.51
N SER A 56 21.36 30.51 -30.71
CA SER A 56 21.22 31.98 -30.84
C SER A 56 19.83 32.50 -30.45
N TYR A 57 18.80 31.65 -30.49
CA TYR A 57 17.41 32.01 -30.10
C TYR A 57 17.11 31.73 -28.63
N VAL A 58 17.57 30.58 -28.13
CA VAL A 58 17.26 30.09 -26.75
C VAL A 58 18.33 30.58 -25.76
N GLY A 59 19.54 30.74 -26.20
CA GLY A 59 20.70 30.95 -25.34
C GLY A 59 21.35 29.64 -24.92
N ARG A 60 22.67 29.62 -24.87
CA ARG A 60 23.42 28.42 -24.48
C ARG A 60 23.16 27.99 -23.01
N GLY A 61 22.99 28.98 -22.12
CA GLY A 61 22.72 28.70 -20.70
C GLY A 61 21.45 27.87 -20.50
N ALA A 62 20.35 28.24 -21.16
CA ALA A 62 19.08 27.50 -21.05
C ALA A 62 19.21 26.07 -21.62
N VAL A 63 19.95 25.89 -22.71
CA VAL A 63 20.20 24.55 -23.27
C VAL A 63 21.03 23.68 -22.31
N ILE A 64 22.04 24.28 -21.65
CA ILE A 64 22.84 23.56 -20.65
C ILE A 64 22.00 23.19 -19.45
N GLU A 65 21.17 24.11 -18.94
CA GLU A 65 20.28 23.86 -17.82
C GLU A 65 19.31 22.72 -18.09
N ASP A 66 18.65 22.73 -19.24
CA ASP A 66 17.76 21.65 -19.65
C ASP A 66 18.50 20.33 -19.87
N ALA A 67 19.69 20.37 -20.48
CA ALA A 67 20.50 19.18 -20.68
C ALA A 67 20.98 18.58 -19.35
N VAL A 68 21.32 19.41 -18.36
CA VAL A 68 21.66 18.97 -16.99
C VAL A 68 20.44 18.31 -16.35
N ASN A 69 19.28 18.95 -16.42
CA ASN A 69 18.05 18.42 -15.82
C ASN A 69 17.64 17.06 -16.44
N HIS A 70 17.84 16.89 -17.75
CA HIS A 70 17.54 15.63 -18.45
C HIS A 70 18.57 14.52 -18.17
N ALA A 71 19.84 14.86 -18.09
CA ALA A 71 20.93 13.88 -17.93
C ALA A 71 21.14 13.44 -16.47
N MET A 72 20.79 14.30 -15.52
CA MET A 72 21.05 14.07 -14.09
C MET A 72 20.44 12.77 -13.55
N PRO A 73 19.17 12.43 -13.84
CA PRO A 73 18.59 11.16 -13.39
C PRO A 73 19.34 9.93 -13.93
N GLU A 74 19.82 10.00 -15.17
CA GLU A 74 20.58 8.91 -15.80
C GLU A 74 21.96 8.75 -15.16
N TYR A 75 22.71 9.83 -14.97
CA TYR A 75 24.01 9.78 -14.31
C TYR A 75 23.91 9.35 -12.85
N TYR A 76 22.90 9.83 -12.14
CA TYR A 76 22.62 9.40 -10.76
C TYR A 76 22.31 7.90 -10.70
N GLY A 77 21.43 7.42 -11.59
CA GLY A 77 21.07 6.00 -11.66
C GLY A 77 22.29 5.10 -11.91
N GLN A 78 23.17 5.49 -12.85
CA GLN A 78 24.40 4.75 -13.12
C GLN A 78 25.31 4.66 -11.89
N VAL A 79 25.49 5.75 -11.13
CA VAL A 79 26.33 5.73 -9.92
C VAL A 79 25.72 4.91 -8.80
N VAL A 80 24.40 4.97 -8.63
CA VAL A 80 23.66 4.15 -7.67
C VAL A 80 23.87 2.66 -7.97
N GLU A 81 23.75 2.26 -9.23
CA GLU A 81 23.91 0.87 -9.67
C GLU A 81 25.37 0.40 -9.53
N GLU A 82 26.36 1.19 -10.02
CA GLU A 82 27.78 0.86 -9.92
C GLU A 82 28.25 0.64 -8.47
N ASN A 83 27.70 1.43 -7.53
CA ASN A 83 28.09 1.35 -6.12
C ASN A 83 27.12 0.50 -5.27
N LYS A 84 26.11 -0.13 -5.91
CA LYS A 84 25.10 -0.96 -5.24
C LYS A 84 24.44 -0.25 -4.05
N LEU A 85 24.14 1.04 -4.23
CA LEU A 85 23.47 1.84 -3.21
C LEU A 85 21.98 1.56 -3.23
N ALA A 86 21.35 1.57 -2.05
CA ALA A 86 19.90 1.49 -1.90
C ALA A 86 19.36 2.84 -1.40
N PRO A 87 19.16 3.82 -2.32
CA PRO A 87 18.71 5.15 -1.93
C PRO A 87 17.30 5.13 -1.36
N LEU A 88 17.07 5.95 -0.35
CA LEU A 88 15.80 6.21 0.30
C LEU A 88 15.48 7.71 0.23
N GLY A 89 14.21 8.04 0.05
CA GLY A 89 13.78 9.42 -0.01
C GLY A 89 14.23 10.16 -1.27
N LYS A 90 14.22 11.48 -1.20
CA LYS A 90 14.56 12.37 -2.32
C LYS A 90 16.03 12.76 -2.26
N PRO A 91 16.81 12.63 -3.36
CA PRO A 91 18.19 13.12 -3.39
C PRO A 91 18.23 14.65 -3.38
N ALA A 92 19.10 15.23 -2.56
CA ALA A 92 19.45 16.64 -2.62
C ALA A 92 20.61 16.84 -3.61
N ILE A 93 20.34 17.54 -4.70
CA ILE A 93 21.29 17.70 -5.80
C ILE A 93 21.82 19.13 -5.81
N GLU A 94 23.13 19.28 -5.85
CA GLU A 94 23.84 20.57 -5.97
C GLU A 94 24.77 20.53 -7.17
N VAL A 95 24.54 21.40 -8.14
CA VAL A 95 25.42 21.56 -9.31
C VAL A 95 26.51 22.57 -8.96
N SER A 96 27.75 22.11 -8.92
CA SER A 96 28.91 22.94 -8.54
C SER A 96 29.61 23.56 -9.73
N ASP A 97 29.60 22.90 -10.91
CA ASP A 97 30.22 23.42 -12.14
C ASP A 97 29.44 22.97 -13.38
N THR A 98 29.31 23.84 -14.34
CA THR A 98 28.59 23.55 -15.59
C THR A 98 29.50 23.78 -16.79
N PRO A 99 29.26 23.16 -17.95
CA PRO A 99 29.97 23.46 -19.18
C PRO A 99 29.91 24.95 -19.50
N ASN A 100 30.99 25.44 -20.18
CA ASN A 100 31.17 26.86 -20.47
C ASN A 100 29.96 27.47 -21.19
N ILE A 101 29.32 28.45 -20.56
CA ILE A 101 28.19 29.20 -21.13
C ILE A 101 28.69 30.19 -22.18
N GLU A 102 29.85 30.77 -21.95
CA GLU A 102 30.49 31.74 -22.87
C GLU A 102 31.83 31.22 -23.40
N GLY A 103 32.19 31.63 -24.59
CA GLY A 103 33.46 31.26 -25.22
C GLY A 103 33.44 29.93 -25.97
N ASN A 104 34.56 29.19 -25.96
CA ASN A 104 34.69 27.91 -26.65
C ASN A 104 33.92 26.82 -25.91
N ALA A 105 33.34 25.88 -26.66
CA ALA A 105 32.71 24.70 -26.11
C ALA A 105 33.71 23.88 -25.28
N GLY A 106 33.35 23.53 -24.06
CA GLY A 106 34.17 22.78 -23.10
C GLY A 106 33.72 23.01 -21.68
N GLY A 107 34.48 22.55 -20.72
CA GLY A 107 34.12 22.55 -19.29
C GLY A 107 33.33 21.30 -18.90
N ASP A 108 33.68 20.73 -17.78
CA ASP A 108 33.05 19.51 -17.28
C ASP A 108 31.80 19.86 -16.47
N LEU A 109 30.80 18.98 -16.47
CA LEU A 109 29.70 19.06 -15.55
C LEU A 109 30.11 18.42 -14.21
N LYS A 110 30.01 19.19 -13.13
CA LYS A 110 30.24 18.67 -11.78
C LYS A 110 29.03 18.91 -10.90
N PHE A 111 28.56 17.87 -10.26
CA PHE A 111 27.48 17.97 -9.31
C PHE A 111 27.71 17.04 -8.14
N SER A 112 27.11 17.35 -7.01
CA SER A 112 27.05 16.48 -5.85
C SER A 112 25.61 16.13 -5.51
N VAL A 113 25.40 14.91 -5.08
CA VAL A 113 24.12 14.40 -4.65
C VAL A 113 24.28 13.91 -3.22
N GLU A 114 23.53 14.49 -2.31
CA GLU A 114 23.38 13.94 -0.98
C GLU A 114 22.07 13.15 -0.92
N VAL A 115 22.17 11.89 -0.55
CA VAL A 115 21.02 11.00 -0.50
C VAL A 115 21.11 10.11 0.72
N GLU A 116 19.96 9.87 1.32
CA GLU A 116 19.82 8.87 2.36
C GLU A 116 19.82 7.48 1.74
N ILE A 117 20.50 6.54 2.39
CA ILE A 117 20.60 5.15 1.97
C ILE A 117 20.09 4.23 3.05
N ARG A 118 19.66 3.04 2.66
CA ARG A 118 19.30 2.00 3.59
C ARG A 118 20.53 1.55 4.37
N PRO A 119 20.46 1.53 5.73
CA PRO A 119 21.54 1.02 6.56
C PRO A 119 21.74 -0.49 6.37
N GLU A 120 22.93 -0.96 6.67
CA GLU A 120 23.20 -2.39 6.72
C GLU A 120 22.53 -3.02 7.94
N VAL A 121 21.63 -3.99 7.72
CA VAL A 121 20.91 -4.70 8.77
C VAL A 121 21.38 -6.15 8.83
N LYS A 122 21.82 -6.58 10.01
CA LYS A 122 22.22 -7.98 10.28
C LYS A 122 21.01 -8.76 10.76
N LEU A 123 20.41 -9.53 9.86
CA LEU A 123 19.28 -10.40 10.19
C LEU A 123 19.73 -11.59 11.04
N PRO A 124 18.93 -12.00 12.05
CA PRO A 124 19.18 -13.18 12.87
C PRO A 124 19.00 -14.48 12.09
N GLU A 125 19.39 -15.59 12.68
CA GLU A 125 18.98 -16.92 12.22
C GLU A 125 17.55 -17.21 12.69
N PHE A 126 16.66 -17.55 11.75
CA PHE A 126 15.23 -17.71 12.02
C PHE A 126 14.91 -19.04 12.73
N SER A 127 15.70 -20.07 12.49
CA SER A 127 15.53 -21.40 13.11
C SER A 127 15.61 -21.43 14.64
N GLY A 128 16.16 -20.38 15.26
CA GLY A 128 16.23 -20.23 16.71
C GLY A 128 15.10 -19.37 17.31
N ILE A 129 14.20 -18.86 16.49
CA ILE A 129 13.10 -18.00 16.95
C ILE A 129 11.90 -18.87 17.33
N GLU A 130 11.40 -18.67 18.54
CA GLU A 130 10.12 -19.23 18.98
C GLU A 130 9.07 -18.14 19.07
N LEU A 131 7.89 -18.42 18.55
CA LEU A 131 6.72 -17.53 18.63
C LEU A 131 5.57 -18.27 19.33
N GLU A 132 4.80 -17.53 20.09
CA GLU A 132 3.61 -18.03 20.77
C GLU A 132 2.37 -17.31 20.25
N VAL A 133 1.37 -18.09 19.82
CA VAL A 133 0.08 -17.59 19.30
C VAL A 133 -1.08 -18.20 20.07
N GLU A 134 -2.24 -17.57 19.99
CA GLU A 134 -3.44 -18.13 20.61
C GLU A 134 -3.90 -19.39 19.85
N PRO A 135 -4.38 -20.44 20.56
CA PRO A 135 -4.88 -21.63 19.91
C PRO A 135 -6.18 -21.34 19.16
N VAL A 136 -6.35 -21.96 18.01
CA VAL A 136 -7.62 -21.90 17.28
C VAL A 136 -8.66 -22.74 18.01
N GLU A 137 -9.73 -22.10 18.47
CA GLU A 137 -10.91 -22.76 19.03
C GLU A 137 -12.12 -22.35 18.19
N VAL A 138 -12.74 -23.33 17.54
CA VAL A 138 -14.00 -23.12 16.81
C VAL A 138 -15.14 -23.45 17.75
N LYS A 139 -15.97 -22.46 18.04
CA LYS A 139 -17.18 -22.62 18.86
C LYS A 139 -18.37 -22.79 17.94
N ALA A 140 -19.42 -23.46 18.46
CA ALA A 140 -20.67 -23.59 17.71
C ALA A 140 -21.27 -22.21 17.33
N GLU A 141 -21.03 -21.19 18.16
CA GLU A 141 -21.44 -19.80 17.91
C GLU A 141 -20.80 -19.21 16.65
N ASP A 142 -19.52 -19.48 16.42
CA ASP A 142 -18.79 -18.99 15.24
C ASP A 142 -19.41 -19.54 13.94
N VAL A 143 -19.77 -20.83 13.93
CA VAL A 143 -20.41 -21.51 12.79
C VAL A 143 -21.83 -20.94 12.58
N GLU A 144 -22.59 -20.70 13.67
CA GLU A 144 -23.94 -20.11 13.56
C GLU A 144 -23.89 -18.65 13.08
N GLU A 145 -22.85 -17.89 13.42
CA GLU A 145 -22.65 -16.53 12.91
C GLU A 145 -22.42 -16.54 11.41
N GLU A 146 -21.56 -17.42 10.88
CA GLU A 146 -21.31 -17.55 9.43
C GLU A 146 -22.56 -18.04 8.69
N LEU A 147 -23.25 -19.05 9.22
CA LEU A 147 -24.53 -19.51 8.68
C LEU A 147 -25.57 -18.39 8.65
N THR A 148 -25.61 -17.55 9.69
CA THR A 148 -26.52 -16.41 9.77
C THR A 148 -26.11 -15.33 8.77
N ALA A 149 -24.83 -15.05 8.60
CA ALA A 149 -24.30 -14.12 7.59
C ALA A 149 -24.68 -14.58 6.17
N LEU A 150 -24.55 -15.88 5.90
CA LEU A 150 -24.98 -16.46 4.63
C LEU A 150 -26.50 -16.35 4.41
N ARG A 151 -27.31 -16.71 5.44
CA ARG A 151 -28.78 -16.57 5.36
C ARG A 151 -29.21 -15.14 5.07
N ARG A 152 -28.49 -14.14 5.61
CA ARG A 152 -28.78 -12.72 5.33
C ARG A 152 -28.66 -12.36 3.85
N ARG A 153 -27.78 -13.03 3.08
CA ARG A 153 -27.64 -12.83 1.65
C ARG A 153 -28.85 -13.34 0.86
N PHE A 154 -29.54 -14.35 1.37
CA PHE A 154 -30.70 -14.98 0.77
C PHE A 154 -32.01 -14.57 1.43
N ALA A 155 -31.97 -13.58 2.29
CA ALA A 155 -33.15 -13.12 3.01
C ALA A 155 -34.12 -12.36 2.09
N SER A 156 -35.40 -12.54 2.36
CA SER A 156 -36.46 -11.77 1.70
C SER A 156 -36.88 -10.58 2.56
N LEU A 157 -37.29 -9.49 1.91
CA LEU A 157 -37.78 -8.29 2.58
C LEU A 157 -39.31 -8.25 2.53
N LYS A 158 -39.96 -8.25 3.69
CA LYS A 158 -41.41 -8.16 3.82
C LYS A 158 -41.80 -6.82 4.43
N SER A 159 -42.70 -6.08 3.77
CA SER A 159 -43.25 -4.83 4.30
C SER A 159 -44.07 -5.09 5.54
N VAL A 160 -43.85 -4.28 6.58
CA VAL A 160 -44.54 -4.40 7.86
C VAL A 160 -45.06 -3.03 8.31
N GLU A 161 -46.25 -3.05 8.97
CA GLU A 161 -46.90 -1.84 9.52
C GLU A 161 -46.70 -1.75 11.04
N ARG A 162 -45.45 -1.89 11.48
CA ARG A 162 -45.07 -1.76 12.89
C ARG A 162 -43.97 -0.73 13.09
N ALA A 163 -43.69 -0.38 14.32
CA ALA A 163 -42.52 0.44 14.65
C ALA A 163 -41.21 -0.25 14.25
N VAL A 164 -40.23 0.54 13.84
CA VAL A 164 -38.88 0.13 13.45
C VAL A 164 -38.17 -0.56 14.60
N LYS A 165 -37.52 -1.66 14.30
CA LYS A 165 -36.63 -2.42 15.17
C LYS A 165 -35.21 -2.47 14.57
N ASP A 166 -34.27 -2.95 15.38
CA ASP A 166 -32.94 -3.28 14.88
C ASP A 166 -33.04 -4.31 13.76
N GLU A 167 -32.11 -4.24 12.80
CA GLU A 167 -32.01 -5.09 11.61
C GLU A 167 -33.11 -4.88 10.54
N ASP A 168 -34.15 -4.03 10.79
CA ASP A 168 -35.13 -3.68 9.78
C ASP A 168 -34.50 -2.87 8.64
N PHE A 169 -34.98 -3.10 7.43
CA PHE A 169 -34.68 -2.25 6.27
C PHE A 169 -35.75 -1.15 6.15
N VAL A 170 -35.29 0.07 6.14
CA VAL A 170 -36.18 1.23 6.04
C VAL A 170 -35.89 2.04 4.79
N THR A 171 -36.93 2.66 4.22
CA THR A 171 -36.74 3.71 3.23
C THR A 171 -36.90 5.04 3.94
N ILE A 172 -35.89 5.90 3.86
CA ILE A 172 -35.85 7.17 4.58
C ILE A 172 -35.51 8.32 3.65
N ASP A 173 -36.03 9.50 4.00
CA ASP A 173 -35.55 10.77 3.48
C ASP A 173 -34.85 11.49 4.63
N VAL A 174 -33.62 11.97 4.40
CA VAL A 174 -32.81 12.65 5.42
C VAL A 174 -32.38 13.99 4.89
N VAL A 175 -32.71 15.05 5.64
CA VAL A 175 -32.25 16.43 5.35
C VAL A 175 -31.40 16.91 6.51
N THR A 176 -30.14 17.23 6.22
CA THR A 176 -29.19 17.71 7.22
C THR A 176 -29.00 19.22 7.06
N LYS A 177 -29.11 19.97 8.17
CA LYS A 177 -29.01 21.43 8.22
C LYS A 177 -28.01 21.87 9.26
N GLN A 178 -27.31 22.95 8.93
CA GLN A 178 -26.50 23.72 9.87
C GLN A 178 -27.08 25.13 9.99
N GLY A 179 -27.73 25.42 11.11
CA GLY A 179 -28.54 26.63 11.22
C GLY A 179 -29.70 26.66 10.22
N ASP A 180 -29.75 27.64 9.34
CA ASP A 180 -30.77 27.77 8.29
C ASP A 180 -30.30 27.18 6.92
N GLU A 181 -29.05 26.74 6.81
CA GLU A 181 -28.46 26.22 5.57
C GLU A 181 -28.64 24.71 5.47
N GLU A 182 -29.15 24.24 4.31
CA GLU A 182 -29.26 22.84 3.99
C GLU A 182 -27.93 22.35 3.43
N ILE A 183 -27.28 21.40 4.15
CA ILE A 183 -25.97 20.88 3.78
C ILE A 183 -26.09 19.66 2.90
N ASP A 184 -27.04 18.77 3.21
CA ASP A 184 -27.25 17.52 2.49
C ASP A 184 -28.73 17.12 2.48
N ASN A 185 -29.15 16.48 1.40
CA ASN A 185 -30.50 16.03 1.19
C ASN A 185 -30.51 14.66 0.46
N MET A 186 -30.81 13.63 1.18
CA MET A 186 -30.91 12.26 0.69
C MET A 186 -32.37 11.83 0.68
N THR A 187 -32.88 11.42 -0.48
CA THR A 187 -34.27 10.99 -0.63
C THR A 187 -34.37 9.53 -1.06
N GLN A 188 -35.35 8.82 -0.51
CA GLN A 188 -35.65 7.40 -0.80
C GLN A 188 -34.45 6.47 -0.61
N VAL A 189 -33.63 6.73 0.39
CA VAL A 189 -32.47 5.91 0.72
C VAL A 189 -32.93 4.64 1.43
N SER A 190 -32.47 3.49 0.94
CA SER A 190 -32.66 2.22 1.65
C SER A 190 -31.56 2.09 2.71
N TYR A 191 -31.96 1.92 3.95
CA TYR A 191 -31.06 1.85 5.09
C TYR A 191 -31.39 0.67 6.00
N ARG A 192 -30.39 -0.10 6.43
CA ARG A 192 -30.53 -1.13 7.44
C ARG A 192 -30.26 -0.52 8.81
N VAL A 193 -31.25 -0.58 9.71
CA VAL A 193 -31.14 -0.03 11.07
C VAL A 193 -30.12 -0.83 11.88
N GLY A 194 -29.19 -0.14 12.49
CA GLY A 194 -28.05 -0.73 13.19
C GLY A 194 -26.77 -0.85 12.39
N SER A 195 -26.74 -0.42 11.10
CA SER A 195 -25.51 -0.45 10.28
C SER A 195 -24.54 0.70 10.56
N GLY A 196 -24.97 1.80 11.18
CA GLY A 196 -24.13 2.94 11.55
C GLY A 196 -23.51 3.74 10.38
N GLY A 197 -23.98 3.49 9.14
CA GLY A 197 -23.24 3.88 7.94
C GLY A 197 -23.47 5.31 7.42
N ILE A 198 -24.57 5.98 7.79
CA ILE A 198 -24.96 7.28 7.19
C ILE A 198 -24.62 8.45 8.12
N LEU A 199 -25.32 8.55 9.24
CA LEU A 199 -25.17 9.64 10.21
C LEU A 199 -25.16 9.10 11.65
N ASP A 200 -24.36 9.73 12.50
CA ASP A 200 -24.32 9.39 13.92
C ASP A 200 -25.66 9.74 14.58
N GLY A 201 -26.20 8.79 15.35
CA GLY A 201 -27.51 8.95 16.01
C GLY A 201 -28.73 8.61 15.14
N LEU A 202 -28.55 8.29 13.85
CA LEU A 202 -29.65 7.92 12.96
C LEU A 202 -30.38 6.65 13.43
N ASP A 203 -29.65 5.63 13.85
CA ASP A 203 -30.23 4.37 14.33
C ASP A 203 -31.14 4.60 15.55
N ASP A 204 -30.67 5.39 16.51
CA ASP A 204 -31.47 5.73 17.70
C ASP A 204 -32.66 6.65 17.37
N ALA A 205 -32.52 7.47 16.33
CA ALA A 205 -33.61 8.29 15.85
C ALA A 205 -34.70 7.45 15.18
N LEU A 206 -34.33 6.42 14.42
CA LEU A 206 -35.23 5.54 13.68
C LEU A 206 -35.96 4.54 14.57
N LYS A 207 -35.32 4.04 15.63
CA LYS A 207 -35.95 3.04 16.56
C LYS A 207 -37.25 3.56 17.12
N GLY A 208 -38.28 2.75 16.97
CA GLY A 208 -39.61 3.04 17.47
C GLY A 208 -40.50 3.90 16.59
N LEU A 209 -39.97 4.51 15.49
CA LEU A 209 -40.78 5.25 14.51
C LEU A 209 -41.64 4.33 13.67
N LYS A 210 -42.76 4.85 13.19
CA LYS A 210 -43.66 4.21 12.20
C LYS A 210 -43.55 4.94 10.86
N ALA A 211 -43.92 4.23 9.80
CA ALA A 211 -43.99 4.81 8.46
C ALA A 211 -44.80 6.12 8.43
N GLY A 212 -44.24 7.15 7.82
CA GLY A 212 -44.81 8.50 7.77
C GLY A 212 -44.42 9.42 8.93
N GLU A 213 -43.77 8.93 9.96
CA GLU A 213 -43.30 9.77 11.08
C GLU A 213 -41.98 10.47 10.75
N VAL A 214 -41.78 11.62 11.38
CA VAL A 214 -40.61 12.47 11.23
C VAL A 214 -39.95 12.64 12.59
N LYS A 215 -38.60 12.60 12.60
CA LYS A 215 -37.83 12.87 13.81
C LYS A 215 -36.62 13.72 13.51
N GLU A 216 -36.39 14.67 14.40
CA GLU A 216 -35.19 15.51 14.38
C GLU A 216 -34.18 14.99 15.40
N PHE A 217 -32.90 14.95 15.03
CA PHE A 217 -31.82 14.55 15.92
C PHE A 217 -30.54 15.34 15.59
N LYS A 218 -29.65 15.42 16.56
CA LYS A 218 -28.31 16.00 16.37
C LYS A 218 -27.35 14.94 15.85
N THR A 219 -26.53 15.33 14.89
CA THR A 219 -25.48 14.49 14.32
C THR A 219 -24.19 15.30 14.19
N GLN A 220 -23.07 14.60 14.05
CA GLN A 220 -21.79 15.18 13.71
C GLN A 220 -21.43 14.76 12.27
N LEU A 221 -21.07 15.73 11.45
CA LEU A 221 -20.72 15.48 10.05
C LEU A 221 -19.35 14.80 9.97
N LYS A 222 -19.26 13.65 9.29
CA LYS A 222 -18.01 12.86 9.21
C LYS A 222 -17.04 13.34 8.12
N SER A 223 -17.56 14.03 7.08
CA SER A 223 -16.77 14.41 5.91
C SER A 223 -17.32 15.67 5.25
N GLY A 224 -16.57 16.19 4.28
CA GLY A 224 -16.94 17.39 3.53
C GLY A 224 -16.42 18.69 4.16
N PRO A 225 -16.82 19.85 3.62
CA PRO A 225 -16.36 21.16 4.07
C PRO A 225 -16.68 21.50 5.53
N HIS A 226 -17.69 20.83 6.10
CA HIS A 226 -18.17 20.99 7.48
C HIS A 226 -17.88 19.77 8.36
N GLY A 227 -16.90 18.93 7.98
CA GLY A 227 -16.51 17.75 8.76
C GLY A 227 -16.10 18.10 10.19
N GLY A 228 -16.65 17.38 11.17
CA GLY A 228 -16.43 17.63 12.60
C GLY A 228 -17.42 18.61 13.25
N GLU A 229 -18.27 19.29 12.49
CA GLU A 229 -19.26 20.23 13.03
C GLU A 229 -20.59 19.55 13.40
N GLU A 230 -21.28 20.09 14.41
CA GLU A 230 -22.62 19.65 14.77
C GLU A 230 -23.66 20.15 13.76
N ALA A 231 -24.56 19.26 13.34
CA ALA A 231 -25.66 19.54 12.46
C ALA A 231 -26.98 18.97 13.00
N LEU A 232 -28.10 19.50 12.53
CA LEU A 232 -29.43 18.96 12.80
C LEU A 232 -29.90 18.16 11.58
N ALA A 233 -30.24 16.89 11.79
CA ALA A 233 -30.78 16.03 10.77
C ALA A 233 -32.27 15.77 11.04
N ASN A 234 -33.08 15.95 9.99
CA ASN A 234 -34.48 15.57 9.96
C ASN A 234 -34.62 14.29 9.13
N VAL A 235 -35.07 13.22 9.76
CA VAL A 235 -35.39 11.94 9.08
C VAL A 235 -36.90 11.75 8.94
N VAL A 236 -37.34 11.43 7.75
CA VAL A 236 -38.71 11.03 7.43
C VAL A 236 -38.69 9.54 7.10
N LEU A 237 -39.45 8.75 7.85
CA LEU A 237 -39.56 7.33 7.62
C LEU A 237 -40.64 7.02 6.57
N GLY A 238 -40.25 6.54 5.41
CA GLY A 238 -41.15 6.19 4.30
C GLY A 238 -41.80 4.82 4.49
N SER A 239 -41.00 3.76 4.61
CA SER A 239 -41.49 2.38 4.75
C SER A 239 -40.58 1.55 5.65
N VAL A 240 -41.14 0.51 6.24
CA VAL A 240 -40.43 -0.47 7.06
C VAL A 240 -40.56 -1.84 6.43
N LYS A 241 -39.44 -2.54 6.27
CA LYS A 241 -39.39 -3.90 5.78
C LYS A 241 -38.60 -4.76 6.76
N GLU A 242 -39.19 -5.86 7.17
CA GLU A 242 -38.56 -6.87 8.00
C GLU A 242 -37.76 -7.82 7.12
N GLN A 243 -36.54 -8.12 7.52
CA GLN A 243 -35.72 -9.14 6.89
C GLN A 243 -36.14 -10.52 7.39
N ILE A 244 -36.66 -11.34 6.48
CA ILE A 244 -37.02 -12.73 6.79
C ILE A 244 -35.88 -13.62 6.30
N LEU A 245 -35.16 -14.22 7.24
CA LEU A 245 -34.13 -15.19 6.97
C LEU A 245 -34.78 -16.53 6.57
N PRO A 246 -34.25 -17.24 5.54
CA PRO A 246 -34.67 -18.60 5.24
C PRO A 246 -34.43 -19.52 6.44
N GLU A 247 -35.21 -20.60 6.56
CA GLU A 247 -34.99 -21.60 7.59
C GLU A 247 -33.68 -22.36 7.35
N LEU A 248 -33.01 -22.84 8.41
CA LEU A 248 -31.81 -23.66 8.29
C LEU A 248 -32.21 -25.14 8.19
N ASP A 249 -32.59 -25.53 6.99
CA ASP A 249 -33.03 -26.88 6.64
C ASP A 249 -32.29 -27.42 5.39
N ASP A 250 -32.66 -28.63 4.97
CA ASP A 250 -32.03 -29.27 3.82
C ASP A 250 -32.31 -28.51 2.50
N GLU A 251 -33.46 -27.81 2.39
CA GLU A 251 -33.77 -26.98 1.22
C GLU A 251 -32.79 -25.80 1.13
N PHE A 252 -32.46 -25.19 2.26
CA PHE A 252 -31.46 -24.13 2.31
C PHE A 252 -30.07 -24.66 1.96
N ALA A 253 -29.64 -25.80 2.50
CA ALA A 253 -28.36 -26.43 2.17
C ALA A 253 -28.21 -26.69 0.67
N MET A 254 -29.20 -27.29 0.04
CA MET A 254 -29.24 -27.52 -1.41
C MET A 254 -29.26 -26.24 -2.24
N MET A 255 -29.77 -25.14 -1.69
CA MET A 255 -29.83 -23.84 -2.41
C MET A 255 -28.46 -23.14 -2.44
N VAL A 256 -27.64 -23.29 -1.41
CA VAL A 256 -26.42 -22.49 -1.20
C VAL A 256 -25.13 -23.29 -1.32
N SER A 257 -25.21 -24.62 -1.40
CA SER A 257 -24.06 -25.53 -1.46
C SER A 257 -24.39 -26.78 -2.31
N ASP A 258 -23.39 -27.63 -2.49
CA ASP A 258 -23.56 -28.93 -3.15
C ASP A 258 -24.00 -30.08 -2.19
N HIS A 259 -24.38 -29.74 -0.95
CA HIS A 259 -24.83 -30.70 0.05
C HIS A 259 -26.33 -30.91 0.05
N ASP A 260 -26.75 -32.16 0.20
CA ASP A 260 -28.15 -32.55 0.26
C ASP A 260 -28.77 -32.35 1.66
N THR A 261 -27.94 -32.21 2.72
CA THR A 261 -28.41 -32.06 4.09
C THR A 261 -27.76 -30.90 4.81
N ILE A 262 -28.53 -30.28 5.73
CA ILE A 262 -28.04 -29.20 6.57
C ILE A 262 -26.90 -29.65 7.51
N ASP A 263 -26.89 -30.90 7.93
CA ASP A 263 -25.85 -31.42 8.82
C ASP A 263 -24.50 -31.55 8.09
N ASP A 264 -24.49 -31.92 6.82
CA ASP A 264 -23.26 -31.96 6.03
C ASP A 264 -22.78 -30.56 5.65
N PHE A 265 -23.70 -29.67 5.35
CA PHE A 265 -23.37 -28.27 5.14
C PHE A 265 -22.79 -27.59 6.39
N ARG A 266 -23.29 -27.90 7.58
CA ARG A 266 -22.71 -27.42 8.85
C ARG A 266 -21.29 -27.89 9.06
N LYS A 267 -20.93 -29.12 8.69
CA LYS A 267 -19.56 -29.63 8.76
C LYS A 267 -18.62 -28.85 7.81
N GLU A 268 -19.07 -28.61 6.58
CA GLU A 268 -18.32 -27.79 5.63
C GLU A 268 -18.08 -26.37 6.18
N MET A 269 -19.12 -25.77 6.78
CA MET A 269 -18.99 -24.45 7.42
C MET A 269 -18.03 -24.47 8.60
N GLU A 270 -18.05 -25.53 9.43
CA GLU A 270 -17.08 -25.72 10.51
C GLU A 270 -15.65 -25.82 9.99
N GLU A 271 -15.42 -26.55 8.89
CA GLU A 271 -14.12 -26.63 8.22
C GLU A 271 -13.70 -25.25 7.67
N THR A 272 -14.63 -24.53 7.06
CA THR A 272 -14.39 -23.19 6.52
C THR A 272 -14.02 -22.20 7.63
N VAL A 273 -14.77 -22.16 8.73
CA VAL A 273 -14.46 -21.34 9.90
C VAL A 273 -13.11 -21.74 10.51
N THR A 274 -12.81 -23.04 10.54
CA THR A 274 -11.51 -23.54 11.04
C THR A 274 -10.37 -23.04 10.17
N LYS A 275 -10.50 -23.11 8.84
CA LYS A 275 -9.49 -22.60 7.90
C LYS A 275 -9.32 -21.10 8.04
N GLN A 276 -10.40 -20.35 8.14
CA GLN A 276 -10.36 -18.90 8.33
C GLN A 276 -9.62 -18.53 9.62
N LYS A 277 -9.95 -19.16 10.75
CA LYS A 277 -9.28 -18.90 12.03
C LYS A 277 -7.79 -19.31 12.01
N ARG A 278 -7.43 -20.36 11.27
CA ARG A 278 -6.02 -20.74 11.07
C ARG A 278 -5.28 -19.73 10.22
N ALA A 279 -5.92 -19.17 9.18
CA ALA A 279 -5.35 -18.08 8.40
C ALA A 279 -5.13 -16.83 9.26
N GLU A 280 -6.10 -16.46 10.11
CA GLU A 280 -5.94 -15.38 11.08
C GLU A 280 -4.79 -15.66 12.08
N GLN A 281 -4.66 -16.89 12.56
CA GLN A 281 -3.55 -17.31 13.42
C GLN A 281 -2.19 -17.21 12.71
N ALA A 282 -2.12 -17.53 11.41
CA ALA A 282 -0.90 -17.36 10.62
C ALA A 282 -0.53 -15.88 10.43
N LEU A 283 -1.52 -15.00 10.25
CA LEU A 283 -1.31 -13.56 10.21
C LEU A 283 -0.81 -13.03 11.56
N ASP A 284 -1.37 -13.49 12.69
CA ASP A 284 -0.90 -13.12 14.03
C ASP A 284 0.56 -13.59 14.27
N ALA A 285 0.91 -14.81 13.84
CA ALA A 285 2.27 -15.31 13.90
C ALA A 285 3.23 -14.45 13.07
N ARG A 286 2.84 -14.06 11.86
CA ARG A 286 3.59 -13.15 10.99
C ARG A 286 3.83 -11.79 11.67
N ASP A 287 2.76 -11.21 12.20
CA ASP A 287 2.85 -9.89 12.87
C ASP A 287 3.75 -9.96 14.11
N LYS A 288 3.68 -11.04 14.89
CA LYS A 288 4.56 -11.28 16.02
C LYS A 288 6.02 -11.44 15.61
N LEU A 289 6.27 -12.13 14.47
CA LEU A 289 7.63 -12.21 13.92
C LEU A 289 8.15 -10.84 13.56
N VAL A 290 7.38 -10.04 12.83
CA VAL A 290 7.76 -8.67 12.46
C VAL A 290 8.01 -7.82 13.71
N GLN A 291 7.12 -7.85 14.70
CA GLN A 291 7.28 -7.11 15.94
C GLN A 291 8.55 -7.51 16.70
N LYS A 292 8.85 -8.81 16.74
CA LYS A 292 10.06 -9.33 17.35
C LYS A 292 11.31 -8.84 16.63
N LEU A 293 11.35 -8.91 15.30
CA LEU A 293 12.46 -8.41 14.50
C LEU A 293 12.67 -6.90 14.70
N VAL A 294 11.60 -6.12 14.71
CA VAL A 294 11.64 -4.67 14.98
C VAL A 294 12.14 -4.37 16.40
N GLY A 295 11.75 -5.18 17.38
CA GLY A 295 12.19 -5.03 18.77
C GLY A 295 13.66 -5.41 19.00
N ASP A 296 14.11 -6.50 18.40
CA ASP A 296 15.43 -7.10 18.66
C ASP A 296 16.56 -6.45 17.83
N LEU A 297 16.25 -5.88 16.66
CA LEU A 297 17.24 -5.29 15.76
C LEU A 297 17.42 -3.80 16.02
N GLU A 298 18.65 -3.38 16.28
CA GLU A 298 19.01 -1.97 16.44
C GLU A 298 19.91 -1.52 15.28
N PHE A 299 19.48 -0.49 14.57
CA PHE A 299 20.26 0.17 13.52
C PHE A 299 19.79 1.62 13.38
N PRO A 300 20.65 2.52 12.89
CA PRO A 300 20.28 3.91 12.69
C PRO A 300 19.23 4.05 11.58
N LEU A 301 18.22 4.88 11.81
CA LEU A 301 17.23 5.22 10.79
C LEU A 301 17.67 6.45 9.97
N PRO A 302 17.33 6.53 8.69
CA PRO A 302 17.57 7.71 7.85
C PRO A 302 16.66 8.86 8.29
N GLU A 303 17.23 9.82 9.04
CA GLU A 303 16.52 10.91 9.68
C GLU A 303 15.77 11.81 8.66
N GLY A 304 16.38 12.06 7.49
CA GLY A 304 15.74 12.85 6.43
C GLY A 304 14.47 12.20 5.90
N VAL A 305 14.43 10.87 5.79
CA VAL A 305 13.21 10.14 5.37
C VAL A 305 12.13 10.23 6.44
N VAL A 306 12.51 10.14 7.71
CA VAL A 306 11.57 10.32 8.85
C VAL A 306 10.96 11.70 8.82
N GLU A 307 11.81 12.76 8.71
CA GLU A 307 11.34 14.16 8.68
C GLU A 307 10.46 14.46 7.45
N ASP A 308 10.83 13.97 6.26
CA ASP A 308 10.02 14.13 5.04
C ASP A 308 8.64 13.47 5.18
N THR A 309 8.58 12.29 5.80
CA THR A 309 7.33 11.57 6.04
C THR A 309 6.47 12.32 7.08
N LEU A 310 7.08 12.78 8.16
CA LEU A 310 6.40 13.57 9.18
C LEU A 310 5.80 14.86 8.60
N ALA A 311 6.54 15.56 7.74
CA ALA A 311 6.05 16.78 7.09
C ALA A 311 4.78 16.56 6.26
N THR A 312 4.50 15.32 5.82
CA THR A 312 3.28 14.98 5.08
C THR A 312 2.12 14.54 5.97
N GLN A 313 2.40 14.01 7.16
CA GLN A 313 1.39 13.41 8.04
C GLN A 313 0.97 14.31 9.19
N VAL A 314 1.87 15.19 9.65
CA VAL A 314 1.65 16.08 10.79
C VAL A 314 1.14 17.43 10.30
N ARG A 315 0.11 17.97 10.97
CA ARG A 315 -0.41 19.32 10.75
C ARG A 315 0.23 20.30 11.73
N GLU A 316 0.31 21.56 11.36
CA GLU A 316 0.84 22.60 12.24
C GLU A 316 0.07 22.74 13.57
N GLU A 317 -1.23 22.47 13.53
CA GLU A 317 -2.17 22.54 14.65
C GLU A 317 -2.15 21.34 15.60
N ASP A 318 -1.47 20.25 15.22
CA ASP A 318 -1.39 19.03 16.03
C ASP A 318 -0.59 19.30 17.32
N SER A 319 -1.00 18.69 18.42
CA SER A 319 -0.29 18.78 19.71
C SER A 319 1.07 18.10 19.66
N ASP A 320 1.99 18.51 20.54
CA ASP A 320 3.32 17.89 20.62
C ASP A 320 3.23 16.39 20.95
N GLU A 321 2.22 15.96 21.71
CA GLU A 321 1.99 14.54 21.99
C GLU A 321 1.54 13.76 20.75
N GLU A 322 0.69 14.34 19.90
CA GLU A 322 0.28 13.74 18.63
C GLU A 322 1.45 13.68 17.65
N LYS A 323 2.22 14.75 17.52
CA LYS A 323 3.44 14.78 16.70
C LYS A 323 4.43 13.68 17.12
N GLN A 324 4.61 13.49 18.42
CA GLN A 324 5.49 12.44 18.94
C GLN A 324 4.95 11.04 18.65
N ARG A 325 3.64 10.81 18.77
CA ARG A 325 3.02 9.52 18.41
C ARG A 325 3.18 9.20 16.92
N VAL A 326 2.94 10.20 16.06
CA VAL A 326 3.12 10.02 14.61
C VAL A 326 4.57 9.71 14.29
N ARG A 327 5.53 10.39 14.95
CA ARG A 327 6.95 10.11 14.78
C ARG A 327 7.30 8.65 15.14
N GLU A 328 6.85 8.17 16.28
CA GLU A 328 7.08 6.78 16.72
C GLU A 328 6.49 5.75 15.74
N LEU A 329 5.32 6.04 15.16
CA LEU A 329 4.73 5.20 14.12
C LEU A 329 5.56 5.22 12.83
N VAL A 330 5.95 6.39 12.35
CA VAL A 330 6.78 6.55 11.14
C VAL A 330 8.13 5.83 11.31
N GLU A 331 8.79 6.00 12.46
CA GLU A 331 10.05 5.32 12.75
C GLU A 331 9.88 3.79 12.77
N LYS A 332 8.80 3.30 13.38
CA LYS A 332 8.48 1.87 13.42
C LYS A 332 8.19 1.31 12.03
N ASP A 333 7.39 2.02 11.24
CA ASP A 333 7.03 1.60 9.88
C ASP A 333 8.25 1.58 8.96
N LEU A 334 9.09 2.63 9.03
CA LEU A 334 10.34 2.69 8.27
C LEU A 334 11.31 1.58 8.68
N LYS A 335 11.41 1.31 9.98
CA LYS A 335 12.23 0.21 10.52
C LYS A 335 11.76 -1.14 10.01
N THR A 336 10.44 -1.37 10.02
CA THR A 336 9.80 -2.57 9.47
C THR A 336 10.12 -2.72 7.99
N GLN A 337 9.94 -1.66 7.22
CA GLN A 337 10.22 -1.66 5.79
C GLN A 337 11.68 -2.02 5.48
N ILE A 338 12.64 -1.40 6.18
CA ILE A 338 14.08 -1.67 5.99
C ILE A 338 14.42 -3.13 6.29
N ILE A 339 13.85 -3.70 7.37
CA ILE A 339 14.07 -5.10 7.74
C ILE A 339 13.52 -6.03 6.66
N LEU A 340 12.29 -5.81 6.20
CA LEU A 340 11.64 -6.65 5.19
C LEU A 340 12.32 -6.54 3.81
N ASP A 341 12.75 -5.34 3.42
CA ASP A 341 13.53 -5.14 2.19
C ASP A 341 14.86 -5.90 2.25
N THR A 342 15.57 -5.82 3.39
CA THR A 342 16.83 -6.54 3.58
C THR A 342 16.61 -8.05 3.56
N LEU A 343 15.50 -8.52 4.12
CA LEU A 343 15.13 -9.94 4.09
C LEU A 343 14.82 -10.42 2.66
N ALA A 344 14.04 -9.64 1.90
CA ALA A 344 13.69 -9.96 0.52
C ALA A 344 14.92 -10.04 -0.39
N GLU A 345 15.85 -9.09 -0.25
CA GLU A 345 17.11 -9.10 -1.01
C GLU A 345 18.02 -10.26 -0.62
N LYS A 346 18.20 -10.51 0.68
CA LYS A 346 19.06 -11.60 1.15
C LYS A 346 18.57 -12.97 0.67
N ARG A 347 17.26 -13.12 0.51
CA ARG A 347 16.62 -14.35 0.00
C ARG A 347 16.42 -14.36 -1.50
N GLN A 348 16.82 -13.31 -2.22
CA GLN A 348 16.68 -13.16 -3.67
C GLN A 348 15.24 -13.42 -4.17
N MET A 349 14.25 -12.90 -3.42
CA MET A 349 12.83 -13.14 -3.74
C MET A 349 12.47 -12.58 -5.11
N ASN A 350 12.17 -13.48 -6.06
CA ASN A 350 11.68 -13.14 -7.37
C ASN A 350 10.14 -13.02 -7.35
N VAL A 351 9.62 -12.06 -8.08
CA VAL A 351 8.18 -11.86 -8.24
C VAL A 351 7.78 -12.13 -9.68
N THR A 352 6.86 -13.05 -9.87
CA THR A 352 6.34 -13.43 -11.17
C THR A 352 5.24 -12.46 -11.64
N GLN A 353 4.92 -12.49 -12.94
CA GLN A 353 3.81 -11.70 -13.47
C GLN A 353 2.46 -12.18 -12.91
N GLU A 354 2.33 -13.45 -12.62
CA GLU A 354 1.11 -14.03 -12.07
C GLU A 354 0.85 -13.52 -10.65
N GLU A 355 1.86 -13.51 -9.78
CA GLU A 355 1.78 -12.93 -8.43
C GLU A 355 1.44 -11.44 -8.46
N LEU A 356 2.03 -10.69 -9.39
CA LEU A 356 1.69 -9.28 -9.57
C LEU A 356 0.22 -9.08 -9.96
N LEU A 357 -0.29 -9.90 -10.89
CA LEU A 357 -1.70 -9.84 -11.29
C LEU A 357 -2.64 -10.23 -10.14
N GLN A 358 -2.32 -11.27 -9.39
CA GLN A 358 -3.10 -11.68 -8.22
C GLN A 358 -3.12 -10.58 -7.15
N PHE A 359 -1.98 -9.96 -6.89
CA PHE A 359 -1.88 -8.83 -5.95
C PHE A 359 -2.75 -7.64 -6.38
N ILE A 360 -2.73 -7.29 -7.68
CA ILE A 360 -3.57 -6.23 -8.23
C ILE A 360 -5.05 -6.57 -8.11
N LEU A 361 -5.45 -7.82 -8.41
CA LEU A 361 -6.83 -8.29 -8.27
C LEU A 361 -7.31 -8.20 -6.82
N GLN A 362 -6.52 -8.68 -5.88
CA GLN A 362 -6.84 -8.66 -4.46
C GLN A 362 -6.92 -7.22 -3.92
N THR A 363 -5.97 -6.37 -4.30
CA THR A 363 -5.94 -4.95 -3.92
C THR A 363 -7.17 -4.22 -4.48
N ALA A 364 -7.52 -4.46 -5.74
CA ALA A 364 -8.69 -3.86 -6.38
C ALA A 364 -10.00 -4.30 -5.68
N GLN A 365 -10.12 -5.56 -5.30
CA GLN A 365 -11.28 -6.06 -4.53
C GLN A 365 -11.39 -5.38 -3.16
N THR A 366 -10.27 -5.24 -2.46
CA THR A 366 -10.22 -4.59 -1.14
C THR A 366 -10.69 -3.13 -1.19
N TYR A 367 -10.31 -2.41 -2.24
CA TYR A 367 -10.69 -1.00 -2.42
C TYR A 367 -11.99 -0.80 -3.23
N GLY A 368 -12.64 -1.88 -3.67
CA GLY A 368 -13.84 -1.81 -4.50
C GLY A 368 -13.62 -1.15 -5.86
N MET A 369 -12.42 -1.29 -6.42
CA MET A 369 -12.00 -0.70 -7.70
C MET A 369 -12.00 -1.75 -8.82
N ASP A 370 -12.06 -1.27 -10.06
CA ASP A 370 -11.83 -2.14 -11.23
C ASP A 370 -10.33 -2.47 -11.35
N PRO A 371 -9.94 -3.76 -11.45
CA PRO A 371 -8.53 -4.17 -11.54
C PRO A 371 -7.78 -3.55 -12.72
N SER A 372 -8.43 -3.38 -13.86
CA SER A 372 -7.82 -2.77 -15.05
C SER A 372 -7.55 -1.27 -14.83
N ALA A 373 -8.44 -0.58 -14.12
CA ALA A 373 -8.24 0.81 -13.75
C ALA A 373 -7.08 0.97 -12.76
N LEU A 374 -6.97 0.08 -11.75
CA LEU A 374 -5.86 0.07 -10.80
C LEU A 374 -4.52 -0.18 -11.52
N LEU A 375 -4.44 -1.18 -12.41
CA LEU A 375 -3.24 -1.48 -13.20
C LEU A 375 -2.82 -0.27 -14.05
N SER A 376 -3.77 0.30 -14.82
CA SER A 376 -3.49 1.47 -15.67
C SER A 376 -3.00 2.68 -14.86
N SER A 377 -3.60 2.92 -13.69
CA SER A 377 -3.14 3.97 -12.77
C SER A 377 -1.76 3.70 -12.23
N ALA A 378 -1.45 2.44 -11.86
CA ALA A 378 -0.13 2.05 -11.37
C ALA A 378 0.96 2.21 -12.44
N GLU A 379 0.67 1.86 -13.71
CA GLU A 379 1.57 2.06 -14.84
C GLU A 379 1.83 3.55 -15.09
N GLN A 380 0.78 4.37 -15.18
CA GLN A 380 0.89 5.81 -15.43
C GLN A 380 1.67 6.55 -14.33
N ASN A 381 1.53 6.12 -13.08
CA ASN A 381 2.19 6.72 -11.92
C ASN A 381 3.50 6.00 -11.55
N ASN A 382 3.99 5.08 -12.37
CA ASN A 382 5.21 4.29 -12.14
C ASN A 382 5.22 3.58 -10.76
N ARG A 383 4.07 3.03 -10.33
CA ARG A 383 3.90 2.34 -9.05
C ARG A 383 4.13 0.82 -9.10
N ILE A 384 4.26 0.24 -10.29
CA ILE A 384 4.50 -1.21 -10.46
C ILE A 384 5.72 -1.69 -9.67
N PRO A 385 6.88 -0.98 -9.67
CA PRO A 385 8.02 -1.40 -8.86
C PRO A 385 7.72 -1.48 -7.35
N ALA A 386 6.86 -0.57 -6.83
CA ALA A 386 6.46 -0.60 -5.43
C ALA A 386 5.60 -1.82 -5.09
N PHE A 387 4.70 -2.24 -6.00
CA PHE A 387 3.91 -3.47 -5.84
C PHE A 387 4.81 -4.70 -5.85
N ILE A 388 5.80 -4.77 -6.76
CA ILE A 388 6.78 -5.85 -6.79
C ILE A 388 7.55 -5.94 -5.47
N GLN A 389 7.99 -4.81 -4.93
CA GLN A 389 8.67 -4.78 -3.63
C GLN A 389 7.77 -5.26 -2.49
N GLU A 390 6.51 -4.88 -2.50
CA GLU A 390 5.54 -5.31 -1.47
C GLU A 390 5.29 -6.81 -1.53
N ILE A 391 5.14 -7.38 -2.72
CA ILE A 391 5.02 -8.84 -2.91
C ILE A 391 6.30 -9.54 -2.43
N ALA A 392 7.48 -9.04 -2.82
CA ALA A 392 8.75 -9.61 -2.40
C ALA A 392 8.92 -9.61 -0.87
N ARG A 393 8.52 -8.52 -0.18
CA ARG A 393 8.50 -8.45 1.29
C ARG A 393 7.56 -9.48 1.90
N ASN A 394 6.36 -9.65 1.32
CA ASN A 394 5.37 -10.62 1.79
C ASN A 394 5.88 -12.04 1.63
N LYS A 395 6.48 -12.38 0.50
CA LYS A 395 7.14 -13.68 0.27
C LYS A 395 8.30 -13.93 1.24
N ALA A 396 9.14 -12.91 1.43
CA ALA A 396 10.31 -13.02 2.29
C ALA A 396 9.94 -13.29 3.76
N ILE A 397 8.93 -12.60 4.29
CA ILE A 397 8.48 -12.83 5.67
C ILE A 397 7.75 -14.17 5.81
N ALA A 398 7.02 -14.61 4.78
CA ALA A 398 6.40 -15.92 4.74
C ALA A 398 7.47 -17.02 4.79
N ALA A 399 8.49 -16.92 3.95
CA ALA A 399 9.64 -17.84 3.96
C ALA A 399 10.45 -17.81 5.27
N ALA A 400 10.52 -16.66 5.94
CA ALA A 400 11.13 -16.57 7.26
C ALA A 400 10.28 -17.26 8.33
N LEU A 401 8.96 -17.12 8.25
CA LEU A 401 8.02 -17.72 9.19
C LEU A 401 8.02 -19.26 9.10
N SER A 402 8.26 -19.85 7.93
CA SER A 402 8.36 -21.32 7.77
C SER A 402 9.58 -21.92 8.51
N GLU A 403 10.62 -21.13 8.78
CA GLU A 403 11.81 -21.57 9.53
C GLU A 403 11.66 -21.38 11.07
N VAL A 404 10.63 -20.66 11.50
CA VAL A 404 10.38 -20.30 12.90
C VAL A 404 9.52 -21.38 13.58
N SER A 405 9.86 -21.73 14.83
CA SER A 405 9.00 -22.61 15.63
C SER A 405 7.81 -21.81 16.19
N VAL A 406 6.62 -22.07 15.65
CA VAL A 406 5.39 -21.45 16.14
C VAL A 406 4.65 -22.43 17.04
N LYS A 407 4.34 -22.01 18.27
CA LYS A 407 3.62 -22.81 19.27
C LYS A 407 2.37 -22.07 19.72
N ASP A 408 1.34 -22.80 20.04
CA ASP A 408 0.21 -22.21 20.74
C ASP A 408 0.50 -22.01 22.24
N THR A 409 -0.35 -21.23 22.93
CA THR A 409 -0.26 -21.01 24.39
C THR A 409 -0.43 -22.28 25.21
N LYS A 410 -0.81 -23.40 24.59
CA LYS A 410 -0.89 -24.76 25.18
C LYS A 410 0.40 -25.56 24.96
N GLY A 411 1.37 -25.01 24.20
CA GLY A 411 2.65 -25.64 23.89
C GLY A 411 2.62 -26.61 22.70
N GLN A 412 1.53 -26.60 21.92
CA GLN A 412 1.43 -27.42 20.69
C GLN A 412 2.14 -26.70 19.56
N GLU A 413 3.01 -27.41 18.85
CA GLU A 413 3.66 -26.89 17.63
C GLU A 413 2.66 -26.85 16.48
N LEU A 414 2.67 -25.72 15.77
CA LEU A 414 1.73 -25.43 14.69
C LEU A 414 2.45 -25.43 13.34
N ASP A 415 1.86 -26.14 12.38
CA ASP A 415 2.23 -26.06 10.97
C ASP A 415 1.31 -25.02 10.31
N LEU A 416 1.90 -23.90 9.87
CA LEU A 416 1.20 -22.81 9.22
C LEU A 416 1.52 -22.74 7.71
N SER A 417 2.26 -23.68 7.14
CA SER A 417 2.76 -23.69 5.77
C SER A 417 1.64 -23.47 4.73
N GLU A 418 0.48 -24.10 4.93
CA GLU A 418 -0.71 -23.95 4.05
C GLU A 418 -1.25 -22.51 4.00
N PHE A 419 -1.00 -21.70 5.04
CA PHE A 419 -1.61 -20.37 5.21
C PHE A 419 -0.64 -19.20 4.99
N ILE A 420 0.65 -19.45 4.76
CA ILE A 420 1.66 -18.41 4.58
C ILE A 420 1.92 -18.05 3.11
N GLY A 421 1.24 -18.73 2.17
CA GLY A 421 1.27 -18.37 0.76
C GLY A 421 2.62 -18.57 0.08
N LEU A 422 3.37 -19.62 0.50
CA LEU A 422 4.51 -20.11 -0.24
C LEU A 422 3.98 -21.14 -1.25
N ASP A 423 4.14 -20.88 -2.54
CA ASP A 423 3.92 -21.89 -3.56
C ASP A 423 5.00 -22.98 -3.41
N GLU A 424 4.62 -24.26 -3.56
CA GLU A 424 5.53 -25.40 -3.40
C GLU A 424 6.73 -25.36 -4.37
N ASP A 425 6.71 -24.50 -5.38
CA ASP A 425 7.78 -24.33 -6.37
C ASP A 425 8.94 -23.40 -5.88
N ASP A 426 8.73 -22.57 -4.86
CA ASP A 426 9.78 -21.67 -4.34
C ASP A 426 10.85 -22.39 -3.48
N ASP A 427 10.54 -23.57 -2.91
CA ASP A 427 11.50 -24.38 -2.13
C ASP A 427 12.44 -25.22 -3.03
N ALA A 428 12.10 -25.45 -4.29
CA ALA A 428 12.89 -26.30 -5.20
C ALA A 428 14.14 -25.59 -5.77
N ASP A 429 14.07 -24.27 -5.99
CA ASP A 429 15.20 -23.51 -6.56
C ASP A 429 16.31 -23.22 -5.53
N ALA A 430 15.99 -23.15 -4.24
CA ALA A 430 16.99 -22.91 -3.19
C ALA A 430 17.86 -24.13 -2.86
N ALA A 431 17.40 -25.34 -3.21
CA ALA A 431 18.10 -26.59 -2.92
C ALA A 431 19.08 -27.03 -4.04
N ASP A 432 18.93 -26.54 -5.27
CA ASP A 432 19.74 -26.99 -6.43
C ASP A 432 21.05 -26.20 -6.63
N GLU A 433 21.16 -24.96 -6.08
CA GLU A 433 22.41 -24.18 -6.16
C GLU A 433 23.48 -24.59 -5.11
N SER A 434 23.12 -25.30 -4.03
CA SER A 434 24.10 -25.79 -3.05
C SER A 434 24.81 -27.08 -3.46
N GLY A 435 24.39 -27.71 -4.55
CA GLY A 435 24.91 -28.99 -5.05
C GLY A 435 25.97 -28.92 -6.17
N ALA A 436 26.17 -27.73 -6.78
CA ALA A 436 26.99 -27.63 -8.00
C ALA A 436 28.47 -27.22 -7.80
N GLU A 437 28.90 -26.89 -6.58
CA GLU A 437 30.27 -26.35 -6.33
C GLU A 437 31.29 -27.37 -5.81
N SER A 438 31.00 -28.71 -5.88
CA SER A 438 31.92 -29.75 -5.38
C SER A 438 32.34 -30.81 -6.39
N ALA A 439 32.25 -30.57 -7.72
CA ALA A 439 32.64 -31.58 -8.71
C ALA A 439 33.46 -31.02 -9.89
N GLU A 440 34.42 -30.14 -9.69
CA GLU A 440 35.48 -29.86 -10.69
C GLU A 440 36.81 -29.56 -10.04
N THR A 441 37.42 -30.56 -9.37
CA THR A 441 38.87 -30.59 -9.15
C THR A 441 39.30 -32.07 -9.00
N GLU A 442 39.50 -32.75 -10.12
CA GLU A 442 40.40 -33.89 -10.32
C GLU A 442 40.13 -34.58 -11.69
N ALA A 443 40.85 -34.12 -12.72
CA ALA A 443 41.44 -34.94 -13.78
C ALA A 443 42.28 -34.08 -14.73
#